data_089680c717f3c23b4929ad77bfe99c7c
#
_entry.id   089680c717f3c23b4929ad77bfe99c7c
#
_cell.length_a   1.000
_cell.length_b   1.000
_cell.length_c   1.000
_cell.angle_alpha   90.00
_cell.angle_beta   90.00
_cell.angle_gamma   90.00
#
_symmetry.space_group_name_H-M   'P 1'
#
loop_
_entity.id
_entity.type
_entity.pdbx_description
1 polymer ?
#
loop_
_entity_poly.entity_id
_entity_poly.type
_entity_poly.pdbx_seq_one_letter_code
_entity_poly.pdbx_strand_id
1 'polypeptide(L)'
;LNHQFRNKMIHPEKYPSKLLENAVNEFARLPGIGKKTALRLVLHLVRQDKEDVSRLGNALISLRQEIMHCRRCHNLSDTPMCDLCA
;
A
#
# COMPACT_ATOMS: atom_id res chain seq x y z
N LEU A 1 -28.63 3.94 1.42
CA LEU A 1 -27.34 3.56 0.91
C LEU A 1 -26.27 3.65 1.96
N ASN A 2 -26.22 4.74 2.64
CA ASN A 2 -25.09 5.02 3.47
C ASN A 2 -25.08 4.28 4.78
N HIS A 3 -26.18 4.22 5.48
CA HIS A 3 -26.18 3.55 6.77
C HIS A 3 -26.05 2.05 6.62
N GLN A 4 -26.60 1.47 5.57
CA GLN A 4 -26.36 0.08 5.31
C GLN A 4 -24.91 -0.16 4.99
N PHE A 5 -24.35 0.76 4.25
CA PHE A 5 -22.98 0.69 3.89
C PHE A 5 -22.10 0.63 5.12
N ARG A 6 -22.38 1.48 6.11
CA ARG A 6 -21.59 1.50 7.32
C ARG A 6 -21.63 0.19 8.07
N ASN A 7 -22.79 -0.42 8.16
CA ASN A 7 -22.97 -1.52 9.07
C ASN A 7 -22.72 -2.88 8.46
N LYS A 8 -23.00 -3.00 7.18
CA LYS A 8 -22.97 -4.31 6.59
C LYS A 8 -21.83 -4.53 5.65
N MET A 9 -21.39 -3.49 5.04
CA MET A 9 -20.43 -3.63 3.97
C MET A 9 -18.99 -3.66 4.42
N ILE A 10 -18.76 -3.28 5.67
CA ILE A 10 -17.43 -3.39 6.24
C ILE A 10 -17.34 -4.75 6.92
N HIS A 11 -17.42 -5.74 6.13
CA HIS A 11 -17.35 -7.12 6.61
C HIS A 11 -16.15 -7.80 6.00
N PRO A 12 -15.33 -8.48 6.78
CA PRO A 12 -14.09 -9.05 6.25
C PRO A 12 -14.29 -10.01 5.09
N GLU A 13 -15.44 -10.66 5.03
CA GLU A 13 -15.69 -11.64 3.97
C GLU A 13 -16.46 -11.08 2.80
N LYS A 14 -17.04 -9.91 2.97
CA LYS A 14 -17.82 -9.29 1.91
C LYS A 14 -17.51 -7.83 1.81
N TYR A 15 -17.23 -7.40 0.63
CA TYR A 15 -16.86 -6.00 0.39
C TYR A 15 -17.85 -5.37 -0.56
N PRO A 16 -18.15 -4.09 -0.35
CA PRO A 16 -19.13 -3.40 -1.19
C PRO A 16 -18.65 -3.16 -2.61
N SER A 17 -17.37 -3.31 -2.84
CA SER A 17 -16.83 -2.99 -4.14
C SER A 17 -15.64 -3.88 -4.42
N LYS A 18 -15.47 -4.18 -5.70
CA LYS A 18 -14.33 -4.98 -6.14
C LYS A 18 -13.03 -4.20 -5.97
N LEU A 19 -13.09 -2.90 -6.14
CA LEU A 19 -11.92 -2.06 -5.94
C LEU A 19 -11.45 -2.13 -4.49
N LEU A 20 -12.39 -2.09 -3.56
CA LEU A 20 -12.06 -2.20 -2.15
C LEU A 20 -11.48 -3.58 -1.85
N GLU A 21 -12.10 -4.60 -2.34
CA GLU A 21 -11.65 -5.97 -2.11
C GLU A 21 -10.23 -6.16 -2.62
N ASN A 22 -9.95 -5.69 -3.83
CA ASN A 22 -8.63 -5.83 -4.40
C ASN A 22 -7.57 -5.13 -3.56
N ALA A 23 -7.86 -3.92 -3.10
CA ALA A 23 -6.93 -3.18 -2.28
C ALA A 23 -6.66 -3.88 -0.96
N VAL A 24 -7.72 -4.39 -0.32
CA VAL A 24 -7.57 -5.10 0.94
C VAL A 24 -6.70 -6.34 0.75
N ASN A 25 -6.95 -7.07 -0.32
CA ASN A 25 -6.18 -8.28 -0.58
C ASN A 25 -4.71 -7.97 -0.81
N GLU A 26 -4.42 -6.89 -1.52
CA GLU A 26 -3.02 -6.52 -1.75
C GLU A 26 -2.32 -6.12 -0.46
N PHE A 27 -2.97 -5.35 0.40
CA PHE A 27 -2.37 -5.00 1.68
C PHE A 27 -2.18 -6.23 2.57
N ALA A 28 -3.12 -7.17 2.50
CA ALA A 28 -3.04 -8.38 3.32
C ALA A 28 -1.90 -9.30 2.90
N ARG A 29 -1.32 -9.08 1.73
CA ARG A 29 -0.16 -9.86 1.31
C ARG A 29 1.13 -9.38 1.95
N LEU A 30 1.12 -8.21 2.54
CA LEU A 30 2.31 -7.68 3.19
C LEU A 30 2.56 -8.42 4.51
N PRO A 31 3.83 -8.66 4.85
CA PRO A 31 4.13 -9.38 6.09
C PRO A 31 3.58 -8.66 7.30
N GLY A 32 2.96 -9.43 8.18
CA GLY A 32 2.42 -8.87 9.41
C GLY A 32 1.08 -8.18 9.27
N ILE A 33 0.51 -8.15 8.07
CA ILE A 33 -0.77 -7.48 7.87
C ILE A 33 -1.84 -8.52 7.57
N GLY A 34 -2.76 -8.71 8.53
CA GLY A 34 -3.92 -9.56 8.30
C GLY A 34 -5.03 -8.79 7.63
N LYS A 35 -6.12 -9.50 7.34
CA LYS A 35 -7.22 -8.88 6.60
C LYS A 35 -7.89 -7.75 7.36
N LYS A 36 -8.02 -7.86 8.68
CA LYS A 36 -8.63 -6.81 9.46
C LYS A 36 -7.80 -5.53 9.40
N THR A 37 -6.50 -5.68 9.58
CA THR A 37 -5.60 -4.53 9.52
C THR A 37 -5.60 -3.95 8.10
N ALA A 38 -5.57 -4.81 7.10
CA ALA A 38 -5.61 -4.36 5.72
C ALA A 38 -6.86 -3.53 5.45
N LEU A 39 -8.00 -4.02 5.91
CA LEU A 39 -9.25 -3.30 5.71
C LEU A 39 -9.21 -1.93 6.36
N ARG A 40 -8.68 -1.85 7.58
CA ARG A 40 -8.58 -0.56 8.28
C ARG A 40 -7.67 0.41 7.53
N LEU A 41 -6.56 -0.10 7.01
CA LEU A 41 -5.64 0.75 6.26
C LEU A 41 -6.28 1.27 4.98
N VAL A 42 -6.95 0.40 4.25
CA VAL A 42 -7.59 0.80 3.01
C VAL A 42 -8.70 1.81 3.28
N LEU A 43 -9.50 1.58 4.32
CA LEU A 43 -10.55 2.53 4.65
C LEU A 43 -9.99 3.87 5.06
N HIS A 44 -8.85 3.87 5.73
CA HIS A 44 -8.17 5.11 6.06
C HIS A 44 -7.77 5.85 4.78
N LEU A 45 -7.23 5.13 3.82
CA LEU A 45 -6.82 5.75 2.56
C LEU A 45 -8.00 6.29 1.76
N VAL A 46 -9.13 5.61 1.82
CA VAL A 46 -10.33 6.08 1.11
C VAL A 46 -10.79 7.43 1.64
N ARG A 47 -10.49 7.73 2.90
CA ARG A 47 -10.85 9.01 3.49
C ARG A 47 -9.87 10.12 3.19
N GLN A 48 -8.71 9.78 2.66
CA GLN A 48 -7.69 10.76 2.32
C GLN A 48 -8.01 11.40 0.97
N ASP A 49 -7.40 12.55 0.72
CA ASP A 49 -7.53 13.18 -0.59
C ASP A 49 -6.88 12.32 -1.64
N LYS A 50 -7.40 12.44 -2.87
CA LYS A 50 -6.84 11.67 -3.98
C LYS A 50 -5.37 11.95 -4.18
N GLU A 51 -4.96 13.19 -3.96
CA GLU A 51 -3.56 13.57 -4.11
C GLU A 51 -2.67 12.85 -3.11
N ASP A 52 -3.16 12.68 -1.88
CA ASP A 52 -2.38 11.97 -0.87
C ASP A 52 -2.21 10.52 -1.23
N VAL A 53 -3.26 9.89 -1.72
CA VAL A 53 -3.18 8.49 -2.12
C VAL A 53 -2.29 8.33 -3.33
N SER A 54 -2.38 9.26 -4.28
CA SER A 54 -1.52 9.23 -5.46
C SER A 54 -0.05 9.36 -5.07
N ARG A 55 0.23 10.22 -4.11
CA ARG A 55 1.61 10.39 -3.64
C ARG A 55 2.15 9.11 -3.04
N LEU A 56 1.34 8.47 -2.21
CA LEU A 56 1.75 7.19 -1.62
C LEU A 56 1.95 6.13 -2.68
N GLY A 57 0.99 6.00 -3.59
CA GLY A 57 1.08 4.99 -4.64
C GLY A 57 2.28 5.22 -5.53
N ASN A 58 2.50 6.46 -5.94
CA ASN A 58 3.64 6.78 -6.80
C ASN A 58 4.96 6.56 -6.10
N ALA A 59 5.01 6.87 -4.81
CA ALA A 59 6.23 6.65 -4.05
C ALA A 59 6.59 5.17 -4.01
N LEU A 60 5.59 4.30 -3.83
CA LEU A 60 5.83 2.87 -3.80
C LEU A 60 6.26 2.35 -5.17
N ILE A 61 5.60 2.82 -6.22
CA ILE A 61 5.93 2.39 -7.57
C ILE A 61 7.36 2.83 -7.92
N SER A 62 7.68 4.08 -7.67
CA SER A 62 9.01 4.60 -7.98
C SER A 62 10.08 3.89 -7.17
N LEU A 63 9.80 3.63 -5.91
CA LEU A 63 10.74 2.91 -5.08
C LEU A 63 11.11 1.56 -5.70
N ARG A 64 10.10 0.80 -6.06
CA ARG A 64 10.36 -0.56 -6.57
C ARG A 64 11.01 -0.54 -7.93
N GLN A 65 10.65 0.43 -8.77
CA GLN A 65 11.18 0.48 -10.12
C GLN A 65 12.59 1.03 -10.18
N GLU A 66 12.92 1.96 -9.27
CA GLU A 66 14.17 2.70 -9.39
C GLU A 66 15.23 2.33 -8.37
N ILE A 67 14.82 1.69 -7.26
CA ILE A 67 15.77 1.35 -6.23
C ILE A 67 16.74 0.28 -6.75
N MET A 68 18.00 0.42 -6.38
CA MET A 68 19.04 -0.52 -6.76
C MET A 68 19.78 -0.97 -5.53
N HIS A 69 20.60 -2.00 -5.71
CA HIS A 69 21.54 -2.41 -4.67
C HIS A 69 22.91 -1.85 -5.00
N CYS A 70 23.58 -1.32 -4.00
CA CYS A 70 24.94 -0.87 -4.18
C CYS A 70 25.81 -2.04 -4.65
N ARG A 71 26.57 -1.85 -5.70
CA ARG A 71 27.40 -2.93 -6.25
C ARG A 71 28.50 -3.36 -5.29
N ARG A 72 28.84 -2.51 -4.36
CA ARG A 72 29.93 -2.80 -3.44
C ARG A 72 29.46 -3.41 -2.12
N CYS A 73 28.50 -2.78 -1.47
CA CYS A 73 28.05 -3.26 -0.15
C CYS A 73 26.67 -3.89 -0.18
N HIS A 74 25.97 -3.84 -1.32
CA HIS A 74 24.67 -4.45 -1.52
C HIS A 74 23.53 -3.80 -0.72
N ASN A 75 23.76 -2.65 -0.13
CA ASN A 75 22.69 -1.87 0.49
C ASN A 75 21.80 -1.26 -0.58
N LEU A 76 20.58 -0.97 -0.20
CA LEU A 76 19.67 -0.28 -1.11
C LEU A 76 20.21 1.12 -1.42
N SER A 77 20.05 1.53 -2.65
CA SER A 77 20.60 2.80 -3.10
C SER A 77 19.83 3.30 -4.31
N ASP A 78 19.81 4.62 -4.49
CA ASP A 78 19.21 5.22 -5.67
C ASP A 78 20.13 5.12 -6.87
N THR A 79 21.38 4.80 -6.65
CA THR A 79 22.39 4.71 -7.70
C THR A 79 23.12 3.37 -7.57
N PRO A 80 23.88 2.99 -8.59
CA PRO A 80 24.64 1.73 -8.51
C PRO A 80 25.66 1.69 -7.38
N MET A 81 26.02 2.87 -6.85
CA MET A 81 26.96 2.95 -5.74
C MET A 81 26.37 3.85 -4.68
N CYS A 82 26.22 3.36 -3.46
CA CYS A 82 25.63 4.16 -2.39
C CYS A 82 26.59 5.27 -1.94
N ASP A 83 26.04 6.21 -1.18
CA ASP A 83 26.84 7.37 -0.75
C ASP A 83 28.05 6.96 0.07
N LEU A 84 27.90 5.91 0.86
CA LEU A 84 29.01 5.46 1.70
C LEU A 84 30.13 4.83 0.89
N CYS A 85 29.78 4.18 -0.22
CA CYS A 85 30.78 3.53 -1.07
C CYS A 85 31.33 4.45 -2.15
N ALA A 86 30.57 5.48 -2.45
CA ALA A 86 31.02 6.46 -3.42
C ALA A 86 31.98 7.43 -2.77
#